data_940b422c3acd04ce4f61fdc659708b55
#
_entry.id   940b422c3acd04ce4f61fdc659708b55
#
_cell.length_a   1.000
_cell.length_b   1.000
_cell.length_c   1.000
_cell.angle_alpha   90.00
_cell.angle_beta   90.00
_cell.angle_gamma   90.00
#
_symmetry.space_group_name_H-M   'P 1'
#
loop_
_entity.id
_entity.type
_entity.pdbx_description
1 polymer ?
#
loop_
_entity_poly.entity_id
_entity_poly.type
_entity_poly.pdbx_seq_one_letter_code
_entity_poly.pdbx_strand_id
1 'polypeptide(L)'
;MINKDTCEIYCYDEEKVNRIQGNLQTVDISSVAQMLTAIADKNRAKITYALCQDDELCVCDSANIIGVTVANASHHLRTLHKQGIVKFRKEGKLAFYSLDDEHIRQIMMIALALKKEVKINV
;
A
#
# COMPACT_ATOMS: atom_id res chain seq x y z
N MET A 1 10.62 15.97 -15.55
CA MET A 1 10.03 16.79 -16.62
C MET A 1 9.95 18.24 -16.19
N ILE A 2 10.39 19.14 -17.02
CA ILE A 2 10.34 20.57 -16.71
C ILE A 2 9.00 21.14 -17.17
N ASN A 3 8.32 21.80 -16.26
CA ASN A 3 7.05 22.45 -16.55
C ASN A 3 7.34 23.85 -17.11
N LYS A 4 6.90 24.12 -18.33
CA LYS A 4 7.09 25.41 -18.97
C LYS A 4 6.39 26.56 -18.26
N ASP A 5 5.33 26.27 -17.51
CA ASP A 5 4.59 27.28 -16.75
C ASP A 5 5.36 27.79 -15.55
N THR A 6 6.36 27.04 -15.08
CA THR A 6 7.16 27.40 -13.91
C THR A 6 8.60 27.74 -14.22
N CYS A 7 9.05 27.50 -15.45
CA CYS A 7 10.45 27.71 -15.81
C CYS A 7 10.55 28.23 -17.24
N GLU A 8 10.76 29.53 -17.38
CA GLU A 8 10.87 30.18 -18.70
C GLU A 8 12.17 29.82 -19.41
N ILE A 9 13.21 29.53 -18.67
CA ILE A 9 14.52 29.14 -19.21
C ILE A 9 14.73 27.67 -18.84
N TYR A 10 15.18 26.90 -19.83
CA TYR A 10 15.57 25.53 -19.56
C TYR A 10 16.79 25.54 -18.65
N CYS A 11 16.55 25.19 -17.39
CA CYS A 11 17.60 25.19 -16.38
C CYS A 11 17.61 23.84 -15.68
N TYR A 12 18.77 23.22 -15.65
CA TYR A 12 18.95 22.06 -14.81
C TYR A 12 20.42 21.95 -14.41
N ASP A 13 20.61 21.39 -13.24
CA ASP A 13 21.91 21.13 -12.66
C ASP A 13 22.32 19.72 -13.10
N GLU A 14 23.23 19.66 -14.05
CA GLU A 14 23.66 18.38 -14.65
C GLU A 14 24.22 17.43 -13.59
N GLU A 15 25.03 17.93 -12.67
CA GLU A 15 25.62 17.10 -11.62
C GLU A 15 24.56 16.51 -10.70
N LYS A 16 23.59 17.32 -10.29
CA LYS A 16 22.48 16.90 -9.45
C LYS A 16 21.64 15.86 -10.20
N VAL A 17 21.30 16.11 -11.45
CA VAL A 17 20.48 15.22 -12.26
C VAL A 17 21.17 13.88 -12.45
N ASN A 18 22.43 13.89 -12.79
CA ASN A 18 23.20 12.65 -12.99
C ASN A 18 23.29 11.83 -11.72
N ARG A 19 23.51 12.48 -10.58
CA ARG A 19 23.58 11.82 -9.28
C ARG A 19 22.25 11.13 -8.94
N ILE A 20 21.14 11.86 -9.10
CA ILE A 20 19.82 11.32 -8.77
C ILE A 20 19.42 10.21 -9.74
N GLN A 21 19.71 10.38 -11.04
CA GLN A 21 19.46 9.32 -12.02
C GLN A 21 20.24 8.05 -11.68
N GLY A 22 21.49 8.19 -11.26
CA GLY A 22 22.30 7.06 -10.84
C GLY A 22 21.70 6.34 -9.64
N ASN A 23 21.27 7.11 -8.64
CA ASN A 23 20.63 6.54 -7.45
C ASN A 23 19.31 5.85 -7.80
N LEU A 24 18.55 6.44 -8.71
CA LEU A 24 17.28 5.89 -9.14
C LEU A 24 17.43 4.50 -9.77
N GLN A 25 18.54 4.25 -10.45
CA GLN A 25 18.81 2.94 -11.05
C GLN A 25 19.12 1.85 -10.02
N THR A 26 19.44 2.24 -8.79
CA THR A 26 19.77 1.28 -7.72
C THR A 26 18.55 0.79 -6.95
N VAL A 27 17.37 1.33 -7.22
CA VAL A 27 16.13 0.97 -6.49
C VAL A 27 15.09 0.48 -7.49
N ASP A 28 14.21 -0.41 -7.01
CA ASP A 28 13.13 -0.97 -7.81
C ASP A 28 11.85 -0.15 -7.61
N ILE A 29 11.80 1.00 -8.26
CA ILE A 29 10.65 1.92 -8.17
C ILE A 29 9.39 1.27 -8.74
N SER A 30 9.52 0.47 -9.79
CA SER A 30 8.38 -0.20 -10.41
C SER A 30 7.66 -1.12 -9.42
N SER A 31 8.42 -1.89 -8.65
CA SER A 31 7.88 -2.79 -7.64
C SER A 31 7.19 -2.02 -6.52
N VAL A 32 7.80 -0.92 -6.07
CA VAL A 32 7.20 -0.04 -5.06
C VAL A 32 5.89 0.56 -5.57
N ALA A 33 5.87 1.04 -6.80
CA ALA A 33 4.67 1.62 -7.40
C ALA A 33 3.53 0.60 -7.49
N GLN A 34 3.84 -0.64 -7.86
CA GLN A 34 2.84 -1.72 -7.92
C GLN A 34 2.25 -2.02 -6.53
N MET A 35 3.09 -2.06 -5.52
CA MET A 35 2.66 -2.29 -4.14
C MET A 35 1.73 -1.17 -3.67
N LEU A 36 2.12 0.07 -3.90
CA LEU A 36 1.31 1.22 -3.48
C LEU A 36 -0.02 1.27 -4.25
N THR A 37 -0.01 0.90 -5.53
CA THR A 37 -1.23 0.82 -6.33
C THR A 37 -2.20 -0.21 -5.76
N ALA A 38 -1.69 -1.34 -5.28
CA ALA A 38 -2.54 -2.37 -4.66
C ALA A 38 -3.28 -1.83 -3.44
N ILE A 39 -2.63 -0.97 -2.64
CA ILE A 39 -3.25 -0.38 -1.45
C ILE A 39 -4.14 0.81 -1.81
N ALA A 40 -3.90 1.46 -2.94
CA ALA A 40 -4.54 2.74 -3.30
C ALA A 40 -6.04 2.62 -3.61
N ASP A 41 -6.57 1.43 -3.84
CA ASP A 41 -8.01 1.22 -3.98
C ASP A 41 -8.69 1.40 -2.62
N LYS A 42 -9.83 2.09 -2.59
CA LYS A 42 -10.51 2.41 -1.33
C LYS A 42 -10.86 1.17 -0.51
N ASN A 43 -11.39 0.12 -1.14
CA ASN A 43 -11.74 -1.10 -0.43
C ASN A 43 -10.51 -1.86 0.05
N ARG A 44 -9.47 -1.93 -0.77
CA ARG A 44 -8.23 -2.60 -0.36
C ARG A 44 -7.53 -1.82 0.75
N ALA A 45 -7.59 -0.49 0.72
CA ALA A 45 -7.07 0.33 1.81
C ALA A 45 -7.81 0.07 3.11
N LYS A 46 -9.14 -0.08 3.05
CA LYS A 46 -9.95 -0.41 4.23
C LYS A 46 -9.57 -1.77 4.81
N ILE A 47 -9.37 -2.78 3.95
CA ILE A 47 -8.95 -4.11 4.40
C ILE A 47 -7.57 -4.03 5.05
N THR A 48 -6.64 -3.33 4.43
CA THR A 48 -5.29 -3.16 4.98
C THR A 48 -5.34 -2.48 6.34
N TYR A 49 -6.15 -1.45 6.49
CA TYR A 49 -6.35 -0.79 7.77
C TYR A 49 -6.94 -1.74 8.81
N ALA A 50 -7.94 -2.52 8.43
CA ALA A 50 -8.57 -3.49 9.34
C ALA A 50 -7.55 -4.51 9.85
N LEU A 51 -6.64 -4.95 8.98
CA LEU A 51 -5.56 -5.86 9.36
C LEU A 51 -4.49 -5.21 10.23
N CYS A 52 -4.47 -3.88 10.32
CA CYS A 52 -3.65 -3.17 11.30
C CYS A 52 -4.29 -3.22 12.69
N GLN A 53 -5.59 -3.44 12.77
CA GLN A 53 -6.35 -3.42 14.02
C GLN A 53 -6.46 -4.78 14.68
N ASP A 54 -6.33 -5.85 13.90
CA ASP A 54 -6.38 -7.22 14.39
C ASP A 54 -5.35 -8.06 13.65
N ASP A 55 -4.87 -9.11 14.32
CA ASP A 55 -3.79 -9.94 13.77
C ASP A 55 -4.24 -10.73 12.54
N GLU A 56 -5.48 -11.22 12.55
CA GLU A 56 -6.00 -12.03 11.45
C GLU A 56 -7.48 -11.75 11.22
N LEU A 57 -7.88 -11.82 9.96
CA LEU A 57 -9.29 -11.73 9.57
C LEU A 57 -9.57 -12.79 8.50
N CYS A 58 -10.68 -13.48 8.63
CA CYS A 58 -11.15 -14.36 7.55
C CYS A 58 -11.85 -13.52 6.47
N VAL A 59 -12.14 -14.14 5.33
CA VAL A 59 -12.77 -13.44 4.20
C VAL A 59 -14.13 -12.87 4.60
N CYS A 60 -14.92 -13.64 5.37
CA CYS A 60 -16.26 -13.20 5.81
C CYS A 60 -16.18 -11.97 6.71
N ASP A 61 -15.23 -11.96 7.64
CA ASP A 61 -15.01 -10.79 8.50
C ASP A 61 -14.65 -9.56 7.66
N SER A 62 -13.74 -9.73 6.72
CA SER A 62 -13.32 -8.65 5.83
C SER A 62 -14.50 -8.10 5.03
N ALA A 63 -15.31 -8.98 4.46
CA ALA A 63 -16.50 -8.59 3.69
C ALA A 63 -17.47 -7.77 4.54
N ASN A 64 -17.73 -8.20 5.77
CA ASN A 64 -18.62 -7.49 6.68
C ASN A 64 -18.06 -6.14 7.10
N ILE A 65 -16.76 -6.08 7.38
CA ILE A 65 -16.12 -4.83 7.80
C ILE A 65 -16.22 -3.75 6.71
N ILE A 66 -15.97 -4.12 5.46
CA ILE A 66 -15.97 -3.13 4.37
C ILE A 66 -17.31 -3.02 3.66
N GLY A 67 -18.29 -3.88 4.00
CA GLY A 67 -19.64 -3.77 3.46
C GLY A 67 -19.77 -4.24 2.02
N VAL A 68 -19.09 -5.33 1.66
CA VAL A 68 -19.15 -5.92 0.31
C VAL A 68 -19.49 -7.40 0.38
N THR A 69 -19.70 -8.02 -0.78
CA THR A 69 -19.91 -9.48 -0.85
C THR A 69 -18.63 -10.22 -0.50
N VAL A 70 -18.78 -11.48 -0.07
CA VAL A 70 -17.64 -12.35 0.20
C VAL A 70 -16.78 -12.52 -1.06
N ALA A 71 -17.42 -12.65 -2.22
CA ALA A 71 -16.70 -12.78 -3.50
C ALA A 71 -15.85 -11.54 -3.79
N ASN A 72 -16.40 -10.35 -3.53
CA ASN A 72 -15.68 -9.10 -3.74
C ASN A 72 -14.50 -8.97 -2.77
N ALA A 73 -14.73 -9.25 -1.48
CA ALA A 73 -13.66 -9.23 -0.48
C ALA A 73 -12.55 -10.23 -0.82
N SER A 74 -12.94 -11.43 -1.26
CA SER A 74 -11.98 -12.46 -1.68
C SER A 74 -11.12 -11.96 -2.84
N HIS A 75 -11.71 -11.29 -3.81
CA HIS A 75 -10.99 -10.71 -4.95
C HIS A 75 -9.95 -9.68 -4.48
N HIS A 76 -10.35 -8.77 -3.60
CA HIS A 76 -9.44 -7.76 -3.06
C HIS A 76 -8.30 -8.39 -2.25
N LEU A 77 -8.60 -9.40 -1.46
CA LEU A 77 -7.58 -10.10 -0.67
C LEU A 77 -6.58 -10.83 -1.57
N ARG A 78 -7.06 -11.43 -2.68
CA ARG A 78 -6.15 -12.05 -3.65
C ARG A 78 -5.23 -11.03 -4.30
N THR A 79 -5.74 -9.85 -4.62
CA THR A 79 -4.92 -8.78 -5.19
C THR A 79 -3.84 -8.33 -4.19
N LEU A 80 -4.23 -8.14 -2.93
CA LEU A 80 -3.30 -7.77 -1.87
C LEU A 80 -2.23 -8.86 -1.66
N HIS A 81 -2.65 -10.12 -1.68
CA HIS A 81 -1.73 -11.24 -1.54
C HIS A 81 -0.73 -11.30 -2.69
N LYS A 82 -1.19 -11.12 -3.91
CA LYS A 82 -0.35 -11.13 -5.11
C LYS A 82 0.76 -10.07 -5.03
N GLN A 83 0.47 -8.93 -4.42
CA GLN A 83 1.41 -7.84 -4.29
C GLN A 83 2.22 -7.87 -2.98
N GLY A 84 2.10 -8.94 -2.21
CA GLY A 84 2.89 -9.11 -1.00
C GLY A 84 2.46 -8.25 0.19
N ILE A 85 1.23 -7.71 0.15
CA ILE A 85 0.69 -6.90 1.24
C ILE A 85 0.20 -7.78 2.38
N VAL A 86 -0.44 -8.90 2.03
CA VAL A 86 -1.01 -9.84 2.99
C VAL A 86 -0.50 -11.24 2.72
N LYS A 87 -0.53 -12.06 3.76
CA LYS A 87 -0.33 -13.50 3.70
C LYS A 87 -1.57 -14.17 4.24
N PHE A 88 -1.69 -15.48 4.05
CA PHE A 88 -2.82 -16.20 4.62
C PHE A 88 -2.40 -17.59 5.08
N ARG A 89 -3.17 -18.14 5.99
CA ARG A 89 -3.13 -19.54 6.39
C ARG A 89 -4.50 -20.14 6.24
N LYS A 90 -4.56 -21.43 6.00
CA LYS A 90 -5.83 -22.14 5.93
C LYS A 90 -6.05 -22.97 7.17
N GLU A 91 -7.30 -22.99 7.62
CA GLU A 91 -7.74 -23.82 8.73
C GLU A 91 -9.09 -24.42 8.31
N GLY A 92 -9.07 -25.67 7.89
CA GLY A 92 -10.24 -26.30 7.26
C GLY A 92 -10.59 -25.60 5.97
N LYS A 93 -11.82 -25.09 5.86
CA LYS A 93 -12.31 -24.38 4.69
C LYS A 93 -12.12 -22.87 4.78
N LEU A 94 -11.58 -22.39 5.91
CA LEU A 94 -11.41 -20.97 6.15
C LEU A 94 -9.99 -20.53 5.82
N ALA A 95 -9.87 -19.35 5.21
CA ALA A 95 -8.59 -18.70 5.00
C ALA A 95 -8.53 -17.47 5.92
N PHE A 96 -7.46 -17.37 6.69
CA PHE A 96 -7.22 -16.26 7.60
C PHE A 96 -6.07 -15.41 7.05
N TYR A 97 -6.35 -14.15 6.83
CA TYR A 97 -5.39 -13.21 6.26
C TYR A 97 -4.78 -12.34 7.35
N SER A 98 -3.51 -12.00 7.17
CA SER A 98 -2.76 -11.10 8.05
C SER A 98 -1.79 -10.28 7.22
N LEU A 99 -1.28 -9.20 7.79
CA LEU A 99 -0.27 -8.40 7.11
C LEU A 99 1.01 -9.24 6.92
N ASP A 100 1.58 -9.16 5.74
CA ASP A 100 2.78 -9.95 5.42
C ASP A 100 4.02 -9.40 6.14
N ASP A 101 4.06 -8.10 6.38
CA ASP A 101 5.23 -7.43 6.96
C ASP A 101 4.76 -6.27 7.84
N GLU A 102 5.41 -6.11 8.99
CA GLU A 102 5.09 -5.03 9.93
C GLU A 102 5.27 -3.64 9.31
N HIS A 103 6.14 -3.50 8.32
CA HIS A 103 6.31 -2.22 7.62
C HIS A 103 5.03 -1.75 6.93
N ILE A 104 4.14 -2.66 6.55
CA ILE A 104 2.87 -2.31 5.92
C ILE A 104 1.99 -1.56 6.92
N ARG A 105 1.98 -2.00 8.18
CA ARG A 105 1.28 -1.29 9.26
C ARG A 105 1.83 0.12 9.40
N GLN A 106 3.16 0.25 9.40
CA GLN A 106 3.82 1.55 9.51
C GLN A 106 3.45 2.48 8.36
N ILE A 107 3.42 1.96 7.13
CA ILE A 107 3.02 2.74 5.96
C ILE A 107 1.60 3.28 6.13
N MET A 108 0.66 2.42 6.55
CA MET A 108 -0.73 2.83 6.74
C MET A 108 -0.84 3.89 7.83
N MET A 109 -0.16 3.70 8.97
CA MET A 109 -0.21 4.64 10.08
C MET A 109 0.40 5.98 9.70
N ILE A 110 1.51 5.97 8.97
CA ILE A 110 2.17 7.20 8.49
C ILE A 110 1.24 7.93 7.51
N ALA A 111 0.61 7.20 6.59
CA ALA A 111 -0.31 7.80 5.62
C ALA A 111 -1.49 8.47 6.31
N LEU A 112 -2.07 7.82 7.32
CA LEU A 112 -3.17 8.40 8.10
C LEU A 112 -2.72 9.64 8.86
N ALA A 113 -1.55 9.61 9.48
CA ALA A 113 -1.00 10.75 10.20
C ALA A 113 -0.74 11.92 9.26
N LEU A 114 -0.24 11.64 8.06
CA LEU A 114 0.00 12.65 7.03
C LEU A 114 -1.30 13.37 6.66
N LYS A 115 -2.41 12.64 6.63
CA LYS A 115 -3.74 13.21 6.37
C LYS A 115 -4.40 13.74 7.65
N LYS A 116 -3.71 13.67 8.80
CA LYS A 116 -4.17 14.15 10.10
C LYS A 116 -5.41 13.43 10.63
N GLU A 117 -5.61 12.19 10.21
CA GLU A 117 -6.74 11.37 10.66
C GLU A 117 -6.40 10.58 11.93
N VAL A 118 -5.11 10.27 12.13
CA VAL A 118 -4.63 9.53 13.31
C VAL A 118 -3.34 10.18 13.77
N LYS A 119 -3.18 10.32 15.10
CA LYS A 119 -1.91 10.80 15.67
C LYS A 119 -0.95 9.63 15.83
N ILE A 120 0.28 9.84 15.40
CA ILE A 120 1.37 8.90 15.64
C ILE A 120 2.25 9.50 16.73
N ASN A 121 2.44 8.75 17.82
CA ASN A 121 3.39 9.12 18.86
C ASN A 121 4.76 8.58 18.47
N VAL A 122 5.66 9.48 18.17
CA VAL A 122 7.05 9.14 17.84
C VAL A 122 7.97 9.48 18.96
#